data_c9e683b1e8c67921056f0e7e1c8952f6
#
_entry.id   c9e683b1e8c67921056f0e7e1c8952f6
#
_cell.length_a   1.000
_cell.length_b   1.000
_cell.length_c   1.000
_cell.angle_alpha   90.00
_cell.angle_beta   90.00
_cell.angle_gamma   90.00
#
_symmetry.space_group_name_H-M   'P 1'
#
loop_
_entity.id
_entity.type
_entity.pdbx_description
1 polymer ?
#
loop_
_entity_poly.entity_id
_entity_poly.type
_entity_poly.pdbx_seq_one_letter_code
_entity_poly.pdbx_strand_id
1 'polypeptide(L)'
;MIYLTVVSLIWAFSFGLIGNTLSGVDPFLVATLRLSIATLLFFPFLKTATIGKNESVRLALYGAVQFGLMYTCYMKAFQYLPSHLVALFSILTPVYVVLIHNVCRGLFSGRLLLVAFLSVLGAACIKVKGVPSGDIWIGFGLMQGAGLAFAYGQVAYRNWKKSRPQIKDRECFSLLTLGGTLCAGSFSLIWTDWNGTEISPTQWQSIIYLGCIASGIGFFLWNKGASRSKPGTLAAFNNAVVPLAVLCSLLVFGEIENADKETLIRLASGSVLILFAMIIGQKKHGG
;
A
#
# COMPACT_ATOMS: atom_id res chain seq x y z
N MET A 1 12.88 10.30 0.22
CA MET A 1 12.23 10.13 -1.10
C MET A 1 12.65 8.84 -1.78
N ILE A 2 13.96 8.54 -1.91
CA ILE A 2 14.44 7.34 -2.62
C ILE A 2 13.73 6.03 -2.20
N TYR A 3 13.51 5.81 -0.91
CA TYR A 3 12.79 4.63 -0.42
C TYR A 3 11.37 4.53 -0.97
N LEU A 4 10.62 5.63 -0.98
CA LEU A 4 9.24 5.66 -1.49
C LEU A 4 9.22 5.45 -3.00
N THR A 5 10.17 6.02 -3.75
CA THR A 5 10.30 5.81 -5.20
C THR A 5 10.57 4.35 -5.55
N VAL A 6 11.54 3.72 -4.88
CA VAL A 6 11.87 2.30 -5.09
C VAL A 6 10.65 1.42 -4.81
N VAL A 7 9.90 1.69 -3.73
CA VAL A 7 8.69 0.93 -3.41
C VAL A 7 7.60 1.14 -4.46
N SER A 8 7.44 2.37 -4.97
CA SER A 8 6.43 2.63 -6.00
C SER A 8 6.71 1.82 -7.28
N LEU A 9 7.99 1.62 -7.64
CA LEU A 9 8.37 0.73 -8.76
C LEU A 9 8.06 -0.75 -8.46
N ILE A 10 8.45 -1.23 -7.26
CA ILE A 10 8.17 -2.61 -6.84
C ILE A 10 6.66 -2.89 -6.87
N TRP A 11 5.86 -1.98 -6.34
CA TRP A 11 4.41 -2.17 -6.27
C TRP A 11 3.74 -2.02 -7.64
N ALA A 12 4.24 -1.13 -8.50
CA ALA A 12 3.75 -1.01 -9.88
C ALA A 12 3.80 -2.35 -10.63
N PHE A 13 4.92 -3.06 -10.53
CA PHE A 13 5.07 -4.40 -11.09
C PHE A 13 4.18 -5.44 -10.39
N SER A 14 4.06 -5.35 -9.06
CA SER A 14 3.31 -6.31 -8.24
C SER A 14 1.82 -6.34 -8.55
N PHE A 15 1.21 -5.20 -8.95
CA PHE A 15 -0.20 -5.15 -9.33
C PHE A 15 -0.51 -6.06 -10.52
N GLY A 16 0.31 -6.00 -11.58
CA GLY A 16 0.16 -6.86 -12.74
C GLY A 16 0.37 -8.33 -12.39
N LEU A 17 1.36 -8.63 -11.56
CA LEU A 17 1.66 -10.01 -11.14
C LEU A 17 0.49 -10.62 -10.34
N ILE A 18 -0.11 -9.89 -9.40
CA ILE A 18 -1.26 -10.37 -8.62
C ILE A 18 -2.44 -10.70 -9.54
N GLY A 19 -2.81 -9.76 -10.41
CA GLY A 19 -3.97 -9.93 -11.29
C GLY A 19 -3.82 -11.11 -12.26
N ASN A 20 -2.60 -11.35 -12.76
CA ASN A 20 -2.35 -12.40 -13.75
C ASN A 20 -2.12 -13.78 -13.14
N THR A 21 -1.43 -13.88 -12.00
CA THR A 21 -0.97 -15.19 -11.49
C THR A 21 -1.74 -15.72 -10.30
N LEU A 22 -2.36 -14.85 -9.49
CA LEU A 22 -3.03 -15.25 -8.25
C LEU A 22 -4.56 -15.32 -8.38
N SER A 23 -5.10 -15.22 -9.60
CA SER A 23 -6.52 -15.44 -9.85
C SER A 23 -6.93 -16.85 -9.41
N GLY A 24 -8.05 -16.96 -8.69
CA GLY A 24 -8.57 -18.23 -8.17
C GLY A 24 -7.95 -18.71 -6.85
N VAL A 25 -6.86 -18.11 -6.36
CA VAL A 25 -6.33 -18.43 -5.03
C VAL A 25 -7.09 -17.65 -3.97
N ASP A 26 -7.35 -18.28 -2.82
CA ASP A 26 -8.04 -17.63 -1.71
C ASP A 26 -7.30 -16.36 -1.26
N PRO A 27 -7.98 -15.20 -1.20
CA PRO A 27 -7.36 -13.91 -0.93
C PRO A 27 -6.81 -13.77 0.49
N PHE A 28 -7.47 -14.41 1.47
CA PHE A 28 -7.06 -14.35 2.87
C PHE A 28 -5.81 -15.20 3.10
N LEU A 29 -5.75 -16.36 2.44
CA LEU A 29 -4.57 -17.22 2.46
C LEU A 29 -3.36 -16.53 1.83
N VAL A 30 -3.54 -15.91 0.65
CA VAL A 30 -2.46 -15.15 -0.02
C VAL A 30 -1.97 -14.00 0.87
N ALA A 31 -2.87 -13.24 1.50
CA ALA A 31 -2.51 -12.17 2.43
C ALA A 31 -1.68 -12.71 3.59
N THR A 32 -2.12 -13.80 4.20
CA THR A 32 -1.46 -14.46 5.32
C THR A 32 -0.07 -14.96 4.95
N LEU A 33 0.05 -15.70 3.84
CA LEU A 33 1.33 -16.24 3.37
C LEU A 33 2.35 -15.13 3.08
N ARG A 34 1.94 -14.08 2.38
CA ARG A 34 2.80 -12.94 2.06
C ARG A 34 3.31 -12.22 3.31
N LEU A 35 2.46 -12.02 4.31
CA LEU A 35 2.85 -11.36 5.57
C LEU A 35 3.69 -12.29 6.45
N SER A 36 3.42 -13.60 6.44
CA SER A 36 4.25 -14.60 7.13
C SER A 36 5.67 -14.61 6.57
N ILE A 37 5.82 -14.64 5.26
CA ILE A 37 7.13 -14.57 4.59
C ILE A 37 7.86 -13.27 4.96
N ALA A 38 7.17 -12.13 4.94
CA ALA A 38 7.74 -10.85 5.35
C ALA A 38 8.17 -10.86 6.83
N THR A 39 7.39 -11.50 7.71
CA THR A 39 7.73 -11.64 9.13
C THR A 39 8.98 -12.48 9.31
N LEU A 40 9.07 -13.63 8.67
CA LEU A 40 10.23 -14.52 8.72
C LEU A 40 11.49 -13.85 8.19
N LEU A 41 11.37 -13.08 7.08
CA LEU A 41 12.48 -12.34 6.49
C LEU A 41 13.11 -11.34 7.47
N PHE A 42 12.32 -10.67 8.28
CA PHE A 42 12.80 -9.67 9.24
C PHE A 42 12.95 -10.17 10.67
N PHE A 43 12.52 -11.39 10.97
CA PHE A 43 12.62 -12.00 12.30
C PHE A 43 14.06 -12.04 12.85
N PRO A 44 15.11 -12.37 12.07
CA PRO A 44 16.49 -12.40 12.56
C PRO A 44 17.01 -11.03 13.05
N PHE A 45 16.39 -9.94 12.62
CA PHE A 45 16.78 -8.58 13.02
C PHE A 45 16.03 -8.04 14.23
N LEU A 46 15.03 -8.78 14.72
CA LEU A 46 14.16 -8.37 15.82
C LEU A 46 14.92 -8.24 17.15
N LYS A 47 14.75 -7.09 17.82
CA LYS A 47 15.34 -6.82 19.12
C LYS A 47 14.28 -6.40 20.15
N THR A 48 13.51 -7.35 20.64
CA THR A 48 12.42 -7.09 21.61
C THR A 48 12.93 -6.49 22.92
N ALA A 49 14.13 -6.85 23.37
CA ALA A 49 14.73 -6.33 24.61
C ALA A 49 14.92 -4.80 24.57
N THR A 50 15.25 -4.22 23.41
CA THR A 50 15.42 -2.77 23.26
C THR A 50 14.11 -2.03 23.05
N ILE A 51 13.05 -2.72 22.62
CA ILE A 51 11.74 -2.13 22.29
C ILE A 51 10.85 -2.09 23.54
N GLY A 52 10.89 -3.14 24.35
CA GLY A 52 10.01 -3.33 25.51
C GLY A 52 8.64 -3.92 25.14
N LYS A 53 8.02 -4.62 26.11
CA LYS A 53 6.79 -5.40 25.89
C LYS A 53 5.61 -4.54 25.38
N ASN A 54 5.34 -3.41 26.03
CA ASN A 54 4.19 -2.57 25.68
C ASN A 54 4.33 -1.98 24.26
N GLU A 55 5.54 -1.57 23.88
CA GLU A 55 5.80 -1.04 22.55
C GLU A 55 5.79 -2.13 21.48
N SER A 56 6.19 -3.34 21.82
CA SER A 56 6.08 -4.51 20.93
C SER A 56 4.62 -4.82 20.60
N VAL A 57 3.75 -4.84 21.63
CA VAL A 57 2.29 -5.01 21.41
C VAL A 57 1.72 -3.87 20.59
N ARG A 58 2.10 -2.62 20.88
CA ARG A 58 1.65 -1.45 20.11
C ARG A 58 2.05 -1.55 18.63
N LEU A 59 3.28 -1.95 18.33
CA LEU A 59 3.75 -2.15 16.96
C LEU A 59 3.01 -3.29 16.26
N ALA A 60 2.75 -4.39 16.96
CA ALA A 60 1.94 -5.48 16.42
C ALA A 60 0.51 -5.01 16.09
N LEU A 61 -0.13 -4.21 16.95
CA LEU A 61 -1.44 -3.62 16.67
C LEU A 61 -1.41 -2.66 15.47
N TYR A 62 -0.38 -1.83 15.36
CA TYR A 62 -0.22 -0.98 14.16
C TYR A 62 -0.09 -1.84 12.89
N GLY A 63 0.67 -2.92 12.95
CA GLY A 63 0.83 -3.85 11.85
C GLY A 63 -0.45 -4.64 11.54
N ALA A 64 -1.21 -5.03 12.55
CA ALA A 64 -2.51 -5.69 12.36
C ALA A 64 -3.47 -4.82 11.52
N VAL A 65 -3.51 -3.51 11.80
CA VAL A 65 -4.32 -2.57 11.00
C VAL A 65 -3.65 -2.27 9.66
N GLN A 66 -2.36 -1.85 9.66
CA GLN A 66 -1.66 -1.37 8.47
C GLN A 66 -1.53 -2.44 7.40
N PHE A 67 -1.21 -3.65 7.79
CA PHE A 67 -0.92 -4.75 6.85
C PHE A 67 -1.99 -5.83 6.88
N GLY A 68 -2.43 -6.26 8.05
CA GLY A 68 -3.41 -7.33 8.18
C GLY A 68 -4.77 -6.94 7.62
N LEU A 69 -5.43 -5.96 8.23
CA LEU A 69 -6.74 -5.49 7.79
C LEU A 69 -6.68 -4.91 6.37
N MET A 70 -5.63 -4.14 6.07
CA MET A 70 -5.44 -3.60 4.73
C MET A 70 -5.38 -4.72 3.68
N TYR A 71 -4.53 -5.74 3.89
CA TYR A 71 -4.41 -6.83 2.91
C TYR A 71 -5.64 -7.69 2.80
N THR A 72 -6.31 -7.94 3.91
CA THR A 72 -7.59 -8.67 3.92
C THR A 72 -8.62 -7.97 3.02
N CYS A 73 -8.81 -6.65 3.20
CA CYS A 73 -9.71 -5.86 2.36
C CYS A 73 -9.22 -5.78 0.91
N TYR A 74 -7.94 -5.49 0.71
CA TYR A 74 -7.32 -5.32 -0.60
C TYR A 74 -7.38 -6.59 -1.44
N MET A 75 -6.97 -7.74 -0.89
CA MET A 75 -7.00 -9.01 -1.62
C MET A 75 -8.45 -9.46 -1.89
N LYS A 76 -9.37 -9.25 -0.94
CA LYS A 76 -10.79 -9.55 -1.14
C LYS A 76 -11.41 -8.68 -2.24
N ALA A 77 -10.96 -7.44 -2.40
CA ALA A 77 -11.46 -6.55 -3.45
C ALA A 77 -11.23 -7.10 -4.87
N PHE A 78 -10.18 -7.89 -5.11
CA PHE A 78 -9.94 -8.53 -6.42
C PHE A 78 -11.01 -9.54 -6.83
N GLN A 79 -11.82 -10.02 -5.90
CA GLN A 79 -12.97 -10.88 -6.23
C GLN A 79 -14.15 -10.09 -6.84
N TYR A 80 -14.19 -8.78 -6.62
CA TYR A 80 -15.27 -7.89 -7.08
C TYR A 80 -14.81 -6.90 -8.15
N LEU A 81 -13.49 -6.69 -8.27
CA LEU A 81 -12.91 -5.65 -9.11
C LEU A 81 -11.76 -6.19 -9.95
N PRO A 82 -11.69 -5.85 -11.22
CA PRO A 82 -10.48 -6.05 -12.01
C PRO A 82 -9.33 -5.19 -11.47
N SER A 83 -8.08 -5.60 -11.72
CA SER A 83 -6.86 -4.98 -11.17
C SER A 83 -6.79 -3.47 -11.39
N HIS A 84 -7.25 -2.97 -12.53
CA HIS A 84 -7.24 -1.54 -12.84
C HIS A 84 -8.19 -0.73 -11.94
N LEU A 85 -9.35 -1.30 -11.54
CA LEU A 85 -10.27 -0.63 -10.61
C LEU A 85 -9.79 -0.73 -9.16
N VAL A 86 -9.12 -1.82 -8.77
CA VAL A 86 -8.43 -1.90 -7.47
C VAL A 86 -7.41 -0.77 -7.36
N ALA A 87 -6.58 -0.59 -8.38
CA ALA A 87 -5.63 0.53 -8.41
C ALA A 87 -6.32 1.91 -8.46
N LEU A 88 -7.43 2.05 -9.19
CA LEU A 88 -8.19 3.30 -9.23
C LEU A 88 -8.74 3.67 -7.85
N PHE A 89 -9.37 2.74 -7.16
CA PHE A 89 -10.02 3.04 -5.88
C PHE A 89 -9.03 3.26 -4.72
N SER A 90 -7.75 2.90 -4.90
CA SER A 90 -6.69 3.25 -3.96
C SER A 90 -6.28 4.73 -3.98
N ILE A 91 -6.71 5.50 -5.01
CA ILE A 91 -6.29 6.90 -5.21
C ILE A 91 -6.73 7.84 -4.08
N LEU A 92 -7.72 7.47 -3.27
CA LEU A 92 -8.18 8.28 -2.14
C LEU A 92 -7.27 8.16 -0.89
N THR A 93 -6.35 7.21 -0.86
CA THR A 93 -5.42 7.01 0.27
C THR A 93 -4.68 8.28 0.73
N PRO A 94 -4.19 9.18 -0.15
CA PRO A 94 -3.59 10.45 0.27
C PRO A 94 -4.50 11.33 1.12
N VAL A 95 -5.80 11.33 0.83
CA VAL A 95 -6.78 12.09 1.63
C VAL A 95 -6.83 11.53 3.04
N TYR A 96 -6.90 10.20 3.19
CA TYR A 96 -6.89 9.54 4.50
C TYR A 96 -5.61 9.82 5.29
N VAL A 97 -4.45 9.79 4.63
CA VAL A 97 -3.15 10.14 5.27
C VAL A 97 -3.19 11.54 5.85
N VAL A 98 -3.72 12.52 5.10
CA VAL A 98 -3.81 13.91 5.54
C VAL A 98 -4.83 14.07 6.67
N LEU A 99 -6.00 13.48 6.54
CA LEU A 99 -7.06 13.55 7.55
C LEU A 99 -6.58 12.96 8.89
N ILE A 100 -6.03 11.75 8.86
CA ILE A 100 -5.50 11.08 10.06
C ILE A 100 -4.35 11.90 10.67
N HIS A 101 -3.45 12.43 9.84
CA HIS A 101 -2.36 13.27 10.33
C HIS A 101 -2.88 14.53 11.03
N ASN A 102 -3.86 15.21 10.44
CA ASN A 102 -4.47 16.42 10.99
C ASN A 102 -5.19 16.11 12.32
N VAL A 103 -5.98 15.04 12.38
CA VAL A 103 -6.67 14.60 13.60
C VAL A 103 -5.65 14.28 14.71
N CYS A 104 -4.60 13.49 14.41
CA CYS A 104 -3.57 13.13 15.38
C CYS A 104 -2.78 14.33 15.91
N ARG A 105 -2.79 15.46 15.21
CA ARG A 105 -2.07 16.68 15.60
C ARG A 105 -2.98 17.76 16.19
N GLY A 106 -4.30 17.58 16.12
CA GLY A 106 -5.25 18.63 16.47
C GLY A 106 -5.13 19.90 15.62
N LEU A 107 -4.59 19.77 14.39
CA LEU A 107 -4.31 20.87 13.47
C LEU A 107 -4.99 20.63 12.14
N PHE A 108 -5.52 21.70 11.55
CA PHE A 108 -6.04 21.68 10.20
C PHE A 108 -5.05 22.35 9.24
N SER A 109 -4.65 21.62 8.20
CA SER A 109 -3.74 22.15 7.18
C SER A 109 -4.37 22.08 5.79
N GLY A 110 -4.92 23.20 5.32
CA GLY A 110 -5.48 23.30 3.97
C GLY A 110 -4.47 22.98 2.87
N ARG A 111 -3.19 23.30 3.10
CA ARG A 111 -2.12 22.95 2.17
C ARG A 111 -1.92 21.45 2.01
N LEU A 112 -1.98 20.67 3.10
CA LEU A 112 -1.89 19.21 3.01
C LEU A 112 -3.10 18.62 2.28
N LEU A 113 -4.29 19.19 2.48
CA LEU A 113 -5.49 18.81 1.73
C LEU A 113 -5.34 19.13 0.24
N LEU A 114 -4.78 20.28 -0.11
CA LEU A 114 -4.48 20.63 -1.51
C LEU A 114 -3.52 19.60 -2.15
N VAL A 115 -2.46 19.21 -1.45
CA VAL A 115 -1.52 18.19 -1.92
C VAL A 115 -2.24 16.86 -2.16
N ALA A 116 -3.08 16.43 -1.23
CA ALA A 116 -3.86 15.20 -1.36
C ALA A 116 -4.83 15.28 -2.55
N PHE A 117 -5.53 16.40 -2.69
CA PHE A 117 -6.47 16.64 -3.79
C PHE A 117 -5.80 16.63 -5.15
N LEU A 118 -4.68 17.34 -5.31
CA LEU A 118 -3.89 17.33 -6.57
C LEU A 118 -3.38 15.94 -6.92
N SER A 119 -2.95 15.17 -5.91
CA SER A 119 -2.51 13.80 -6.09
C SER A 119 -3.65 12.88 -6.56
N VAL A 120 -4.86 13.06 -5.99
CA VAL A 120 -6.07 12.31 -6.39
C VAL A 120 -6.49 12.69 -7.81
N LEU A 121 -6.52 13.99 -8.13
CA LEU A 121 -6.84 14.45 -9.48
C LEU A 121 -5.86 13.90 -10.53
N GLY A 122 -4.56 13.94 -10.23
CA GLY A 122 -3.55 13.38 -11.13
C GLY A 122 -3.74 11.89 -11.37
N ALA A 123 -3.99 11.11 -10.34
CA ALA A 123 -4.25 9.68 -10.47
C ALA A 123 -5.58 9.39 -11.21
N ALA A 124 -6.62 10.18 -10.95
CA ALA A 124 -7.91 10.06 -11.62
C ALA A 124 -7.79 10.35 -13.13
N CYS A 125 -7.04 11.39 -13.53
CA CYS A 125 -6.77 11.70 -14.94
C CYS A 125 -6.16 10.50 -15.70
N ILE A 126 -5.32 9.70 -15.03
CA ILE A 126 -4.69 8.53 -15.66
C ILE A 126 -5.68 7.37 -15.85
N LYS A 127 -6.58 7.15 -14.89
CA LYS A 127 -7.32 5.88 -14.75
C LYS A 127 -8.77 5.89 -15.22
N VAL A 128 -9.41 7.05 -15.41
CA VAL A 128 -10.86 7.11 -15.71
C VAL A 128 -11.16 6.57 -17.11
N LYS A 129 -11.54 5.30 -17.20
CA LYS A 129 -12.27 4.69 -18.32
C LYS A 129 -13.43 3.90 -17.73
N GLY A 130 -14.61 4.01 -18.35
CA GLY A 130 -15.90 3.40 -18.00
C GLY A 130 -16.00 2.50 -16.75
N VAL A 131 -17.00 2.74 -15.92
CA VAL A 131 -17.23 1.96 -14.70
C VAL A 131 -18.21 0.82 -15.04
N PRO A 132 -17.83 -0.47 -14.87
CA PRO A 132 -18.75 -1.59 -15.06
C PRO A 132 -19.88 -1.59 -14.02
N SER A 133 -21.06 -2.13 -14.39
CA SER A 133 -22.17 -2.37 -13.46
C SER A 133 -21.97 -3.69 -12.70
N GLY A 134 -22.43 -3.79 -11.45
CA GLY A 134 -22.38 -4.99 -10.62
C GLY A 134 -21.97 -4.72 -9.18
N ASP A 135 -21.35 -5.70 -8.51
CA ASP A 135 -20.90 -5.62 -7.10
C ASP A 135 -19.71 -4.68 -6.85
N ILE A 136 -19.50 -3.74 -7.77
CA ILE A 136 -18.42 -2.75 -7.74
C ILE A 136 -18.39 -1.95 -6.43
N TRP A 137 -19.55 -1.70 -5.83
CA TRP A 137 -19.64 -0.95 -4.58
C TRP A 137 -19.10 -1.72 -3.38
N ILE A 138 -19.19 -3.08 -3.41
CA ILE A 138 -18.54 -3.92 -2.38
C ILE A 138 -17.03 -3.80 -2.52
N GLY A 139 -16.52 -3.96 -3.74
CA GLY A 139 -15.10 -3.78 -4.03
C GLY A 139 -14.60 -2.37 -3.71
N PHE A 140 -15.39 -1.33 -4.03
CA PHE A 140 -15.08 0.05 -3.65
C PHE A 140 -14.97 0.20 -2.13
N GLY A 141 -15.96 -0.27 -1.36
CA GLY A 141 -15.96 -0.21 0.10
C GLY A 141 -14.74 -0.92 0.70
N LEU A 142 -14.39 -2.11 0.19
CA LEU A 142 -13.19 -2.85 0.60
C LEU A 142 -11.92 -2.06 0.32
N MET A 143 -11.81 -1.40 -0.83
CA MET A 143 -10.64 -0.57 -1.17
C MET A 143 -10.56 0.69 -0.30
N GLN A 144 -11.70 1.30 0.10
CA GLN A 144 -11.68 2.41 1.05
C GLN A 144 -11.23 1.95 2.45
N GLY A 145 -11.72 0.79 2.90
CA GLY A 145 -11.26 0.14 4.14
C GLY A 145 -9.75 -0.13 4.12
N ALA A 146 -9.26 -0.70 3.02
CA ALA A 146 -7.82 -0.93 2.81
C ALA A 146 -7.01 0.37 2.84
N GLY A 147 -7.45 1.40 2.10
CA GLY A 147 -6.80 2.71 2.06
C GLY A 147 -6.75 3.39 3.42
N LEU A 148 -7.83 3.35 4.18
CA LEU A 148 -7.93 3.92 5.53
C LEU A 148 -6.99 3.18 6.51
N ALA A 149 -7.01 1.84 6.50
CA ALA A 149 -6.15 1.01 7.34
C ALA A 149 -4.67 1.26 7.05
N PHE A 150 -4.29 1.32 5.77
CA PHE A 150 -2.93 1.61 5.36
C PHE A 150 -2.49 3.02 5.77
N ALA A 151 -3.35 4.03 5.55
CA ALA A 151 -3.09 5.41 5.93
C ALA A 151 -2.91 5.56 7.45
N TYR A 152 -3.76 4.92 8.25
CA TYR A 152 -3.63 4.91 9.70
C TYR A 152 -2.28 4.35 10.14
N GLY A 153 -1.94 3.16 9.68
CA GLY A 153 -0.73 2.47 10.11
C GLY A 153 0.56 3.22 9.75
N GLN A 154 0.66 3.77 8.53
CA GLN A 154 1.85 4.53 8.13
C GLN A 154 1.99 5.85 8.93
N VAL A 155 0.88 6.53 9.28
CA VAL A 155 0.92 7.72 10.14
C VAL A 155 1.25 7.35 11.58
N ALA A 156 0.65 6.29 12.12
CA ALA A 156 0.91 5.80 13.46
C ALA A 156 2.37 5.38 13.63
N TYR A 157 2.90 4.56 12.72
CA TYR A 157 4.32 4.18 12.72
C TYR A 157 5.25 5.38 12.61
N ARG A 158 4.96 6.31 11.70
CA ARG A 158 5.73 7.54 11.52
C ARG A 158 5.80 8.35 12.81
N ASN A 159 4.69 8.53 13.51
CA ASN A 159 4.63 9.28 14.76
C ASN A 159 5.37 8.54 15.89
N TRP A 160 5.17 7.22 16.00
CA TRP A 160 5.88 6.37 16.95
C TRP A 160 7.40 6.41 16.73
N LYS A 161 7.85 6.29 15.49
CA LYS A 161 9.27 6.30 15.14
C LYS A 161 9.96 7.63 15.46
N LYS A 162 9.26 8.75 15.29
CA LYS A 162 9.79 10.08 15.64
C LYS A 162 10.08 10.25 17.13
N SER A 163 9.27 9.66 18.00
CA SER A 163 9.49 9.67 19.45
C SER A 163 10.54 8.66 19.91
N ARG A 164 11.00 7.77 19.04
CA ARG A 164 11.97 6.69 19.32
C ARG A 164 13.04 6.58 18.25
N PRO A 165 13.84 7.64 18.02
CA PRO A 165 14.84 7.66 16.94
C PRO A 165 15.94 6.61 17.11
N GLN A 166 16.22 6.19 18.35
CA GLN A 166 17.26 5.23 18.72
C GLN A 166 16.96 3.80 18.24
N ILE A 167 15.68 3.41 18.11
CA ILE A 167 15.31 2.06 17.63
C ILE A 167 15.46 2.02 16.11
N LYS A 168 16.24 1.09 15.58
CA LYS A 168 16.40 0.94 14.13
C LYS A 168 15.15 0.34 13.51
N ASP A 169 14.74 0.82 12.33
CA ASP A 169 13.52 0.33 11.64
C ASP A 169 13.53 -1.20 11.47
N ARG A 170 14.68 -1.80 11.14
CA ARG A 170 14.82 -3.26 10.97
C ARG A 170 14.62 -4.05 12.27
N GLU A 171 14.88 -3.43 13.42
CA GLU A 171 14.79 -4.09 14.73
C GLU A 171 13.36 -4.24 15.24
N CYS A 172 12.41 -3.49 14.66
CA CYS A 172 11.01 -3.51 15.04
C CYS A 172 10.05 -3.92 13.92
N PHE A 173 10.51 -4.00 12.66
CA PHE A 173 9.62 -4.22 11.51
C PHE A 173 8.93 -5.60 11.55
N SER A 174 9.61 -6.63 12.04
CA SER A 174 9.00 -7.97 12.21
C SER A 174 7.79 -7.97 13.14
N LEU A 175 7.71 -7.06 14.13
CA LEU A 175 6.53 -6.93 14.99
C LEU A 175 5.31 -6.40 14.23
N LEU A 176 5.53 -5.45 13.30
CA LEU A 176 4.46 -4.95 12.46
C LEU A 176 3.93 -6.04 11.52
N THR A 177 4.84 -6.74 10.84
CA THR A 177 4.43 -7.82 9.93
C THR A 177 3.82 -9.00 10.69
N LEU A 178 4.31 -9.33 11.89
CA LEU A 178 3.71 -10.35 12.76
C LEU A 178 2.27 -9.99 13.14
N GLY A 179 2.03 -8.76 13.56
CA GLY A 179 0.67 -8.29 13.83
C GLY A 179 -0.23 -8.39 12.60
N GLY A 180 0.30 -8.03 11.44
CA GLY A 180 -0.37 -8.22 10.16
C GLY A 180 -0.68 -9.67 9.84
N THR A 181 0.30 -10.57 10.05
CA THR A 181 0.14 -12.02 9.86
C THR A 181 -0.94 -12.60 10.76
N LEU A 182 -0.93 -12.24 12.05
CA LEU A 182 -1.94 -12.71 13.00
C LEU A 182 -3.34 -12.24 12.61
N CYS A 183 -3.48 -10.98 12.21
CA CYS A 183 -4.76 -10.44 11.75
C CYS A 183 -5.24 -11.14 10.46
N ALA A 184 -4.42 -11.17 9.40
CA ALA A 184 -4.81 -11.83 8.15
C ALA A 184 -5.03 -13.32 8.33
N GLY A 185 -4.21 -13.98 9.17
CA GLY A 185 -4.35 -15.40 9.53
C GLY A 185 -5.67 -15.70 10.22
N SER A 186 -6.13 -14.83 11.12
CA SER A 186 -7.46 -14.98 11.74
C SER A 186 -8.59 -14.96 10.71
N PHE A 187 -8.50 -14.07 9.72
CA PHE A 187 -9.45 -14.05 8.60
C PHE A 187 -9.34 -15.32 7.75
N SER A 188 -8.11 -15.76 7.45
CA SER A 188 -7.89 -17.00 6.69
C SER A 188 -8.44 -18.23 7.40
N LEU A 189 -8.24 -18.35 8.71
CA LEU A 189 -8.76 -19.48 9.50
C LEU A 189 -10.29 -19.58 9.46
N ILE A 190 -10.99 -18.44 9.36
CA ILE A 190 -12.46 -18.39 9.40
C ILE A 190 -13.08 -18.56 8.00
N TRP A 191 -12.47 -17.98 6.97
CA TRP A 191 -13.10 -17.82 5.65
C TRP A 191 -12.41 -18.54 4.49
N THR A 192 -11.21 -19.10 4.68
CA THR A 192 -10.56 -19.89 3.62
C THR A 192 -11.16 -21.30 3.58
N ASP A 193 -11.55 -21.74 2.38
CA ASP A 193 -11.88 -23.14 2.13
C ASP A 193 -10.58 -23.96 2.01
N TRP A 194 -10.18 -24.57 3.11
CA TRP A 194 -8.93 -25.36 3.20
C TRP A 194 -8.95 -26.64 2.38
N ASN A 195 -10.16 -27.20 2.10
CA ASN A 195 -10.30 -28.47 1.37
C ASN A 195 -10.23 -28.27 -0.16
N GLY A 196 -10.59 -27.08 -0.64
CA GLY A 196 -10.60 -26.75 -2.07
C GLY A 196 -9.43 -25.89 -2.54
N THR A 197 -8.47 -25.57 -1.65
CA THR A 197 -7.39 -24.63 -1.97
C THR A 197 -6.15 -25.37 -2.46
N GLU A 198 -5.97 -25.42 -3.77
CA GLU A 198 -4.73 -25.85 -4.42
C GLU A 198 -3.94 -24.63 -4.91
N ILE A 199 -2.64 -24.62 -4.63
CA ILE A 199 -1.72 -23.56 -5.08
C ILE A 199 -0.71 -24.19 -6.04
N SER A 200 -0.74 -23.76 -7.30
CA SER A 200 0.19 -24.25 -8.32
C SER A 200 1.64 -23.78 -8.06
N PRO A 201 2.65 -24.44 -8.63
CA PRO A 201 4.05 -24.02 -8.48
C PRO A 201 4.30 -22.57 -8.91
N THR A 202 3.65 -22.10 -9.98
CA THR A 202 3.76 -20.71 -10.45
C THR A 202 3.16 -19.72 -9.48
N GLN A 203 2.02 -20.06 -8.86
CA GLN A 203 1.39 -19.24 -7.82
C GLN A 203 2.27 -19.18 -6.57
N TRP A 204 2.90 -20.29 -6.15
CA TRP A 204 3.87 -20.32 -5.07
C TRP A 204 5.06 -19.40 -5.34
N GLN A 205 5.65 -19.44 -6.52
CA GLN A 205 6.73 -18.53 -6.92
C GLN A 205 6.30 -17.06 -6.80
N SER A 206 5.09 -16.75 -7.27
CA SER A 206 4.52 -15.39 -7.16
C SER A 206 4.29 -14.97 -5.72
N ILE A 207 3.75 -15.86 -4.87
CA ILE A 207 3.54 -15.59 -3.44
C ILE A 207 4.87 -15.35 -2.72
N ILE A 208 5.89 -16.16 -2.98
CA ILE A 208 7.22 -16.00 -2.38
C ILE A 208 7.85 -14.67 -2.82
N TYR A 209 7.83 -14.37 -4.12
CA TYR A 209 8.30 -13.08 -4.63
C TYR A 209 7.56 -11.90 -3.98
N LEU A 210 6.25 -11.93 -3.98
CA LEU A 210 5.42 -10.87 -3.41
C LEU A 210 5.61 -10.77 -1.89
N GLY A 211 5.79 -11.88 -1.20
CA GLY A 211 6.07 -11.92 0.24
C GLY A 211 7.42 -11.33 0.59
N CYS A 212 8.48 -11.73 -0.11
CA CYS A 212 9.84 -11.24 0.15
C CYS A 212 10.02 -9.78 -0.33
N ILE A 213 9.65 -9.50 -1.58
CA ILE A 213 9.98 -8.23 -2.24
C ILE A 213 8.91 -7.18 -1.98
N ALA A 214 7.65 -7.43 -2.38
CA ALA A 214 6.61 -6.40 -2.30
C ALA A 214 6.12 -6.15 -0.87
N SER A 215 5.97 -7.20 -0.07
CA SER A 215 5.51 -7.10 1.32
C SER A 215 6.68 -6.94 2.31
N GLY A 216 7.73 -7.74 2.20
CA GLY A 216 8.89 -7.67 3.09
C GLY A 216 9.69 -6.38 2.85
N ILE A 217 10.45 -6.34 1.79
CA ILE A 217 11.33 -5.19 1.48
C ILE A 217 10.50 -3.94 1.17
N GLY A 218 9.39 -4.07 0.42
CA GLY A 218 8.53 -2.97 0.04
C GLY A 218 7.95 -2.24 1.25
N PHE A 219 7.24 -2.92 2.15
CA PHE A 219 6.68 -2.27 3.34
C PHE A 219 7.74 -1.78 4.31
N PHE A 220 8.87 -2.49 4.44
CA PHE A 220 9.99 -2.00 5.23
C PHE A 220 10.50 -0.65 4.72
N LEU A 221 10.78 -0.56 3.42
CA LEU A 221 11.26 0.67 2.79
C LEU A 221 10.18 1.76 2.83
N TRP A 222 8.90 1.39 2.67
CA TRP A 222 7.79 2.33 2.78
C TRP A 222 7.73 2.96 4.16
N ASN A 223 7.70 2.17 5.23
CA ASN A 223 7.64 2.67 6.59
C ASN A 223 8.88 3.49 6.95
N LYS A 224 10.07 3.07 6.51
CA LYS A 224 11.32 3.83 6.65
C LYS A 224 11.25 5.16 5.89
N GLY A 225 10.70 5.17 4.69
CA GLY A 225 10.46 6.36 3.89
C GLY A 225 9.42 7.28 4.54
N ALA A 226 8.32 6.73 5.02
CA ALA A 226 7.25 7.46 5.70
C ALA A 226 7.76 8.18 6.96
N SER A 227 8.60 7.52 7.77
CA SER A 227 9.17 8.12 8.99
C SER A 227 10.11 9.29 8.70
N ARG A 228 10.72 9.33 7.52
CA ARG A 228 11.70 10.35 7.09
C ARG A 228 11.12 11.41 6.16
N SER A 229 9.88 11.25 5.72
CA SER A 229 9.23 12.17 4.78
C SER A 229 8.31 13.14 5.50
N LYS A 230 8.02 14.29 4.84
CA LYS A 230 6.98 15.21 5.30
C LYS A 230 5.59 14.59 5.01
N PRO A 231 4.54 14.98 5.77
CA PRO A 231 3.20 14.42 5.58
C PRO A 231 2.67 14.60 4.16
N GLY A 232 2.85 15.78 3.57
CA GLY A 232 2.40 16.05 2.19
C GLY A 232 3.15 15.21 1.16
N THR A 233 4.47 15.02 1.31
CA THR A 233 5.25 14.13 0.45
C THR A 233 4.76 12.70 0.57
N LEU A 234 4.55 12.21 1.80
CA LEU A 234 4.04 10.86 2.03
C LEU A 234 2.65 10.67 1.38
N ALA A 235 1.75 11.65 1.56
CA ALA A 235 0.43 11.62 0.93
C ALA A 235 0.54 11.51 -0.59
N ALA A 236 1.32 12.37 -1.24
CA ALA A 236 1.47 12.35 -2.70
C ALA A 236 2.09 11.05 -3.22
N PHE A 237 3.05 10.46 -2.50
CA PHE A 237 3.67 9.18 -2.89
C PHE A 237 2.71 7.99 -2.86
N ASN A 238 1.62 8.03 -2.10
CA ASN A 238 0.60 6.98 -2.16
C ASN A 238 -0.01 6.83 -3.57
N ASN A 239 -0.02 7.91 -4.37
CA ASN A 239 -0.50 7.86 -5.75
C ASN A 239 0.62 7.81 -6.81
N ALA A 240 1.89 7.92 -6.42
CA ALA A 240 3.01 7.83 -7.37
C ALA A 240 3.11 6.45 -8.03
N VAL A 241 2.57 5.40 -7.41
CA VAL A 241 2.50 4.07 -7.99
C VAL A 241 1.60 4.02 -9.23
N VAL A 242 0.59 4.89 -9.33
CA VAL A 242 -0.40 4.87 -10.43
C VAL A 242 0.24 5.11 -11.81
N PRO A 243 0.97 6.21 -12.06
CA PRO A 243 1.64 6.40 -13.35
C PRO A 243 2.67 5.31 -13.63
N LEU A 244 3.38 4.83 -12.61
CA LEU A 244 4.38 3.77 -12.76
C LEU A 244 3.72 2.42 -13.12
N ALA A 245 2.56 2.11 -12.54
CA ALA A 245 1.80 0.90 -12.86
C ALA A 245 1.31 0.92 -14.31
N VAL A 246 0.84 2.07 -14.81
CA VAL A 246 0.45 2.24 -16.21
C VAL A 246 1.66 2.10 -17.13
N LEU A 247 2.79 2.73 -16.82
CA LEU A 247 4.03 2.56 -17.57
C LEU A 247 4.50 1.11 -17.61
N CYS A 248 4.43 0.41 -16.48
CA CYS A 248 4.78 -1.00 -16.38
C CYS A 248 3.85 -1.86 -17.25
N SER A 249 2.55 -1.60 -17.25
CA SER A 249 1.57 -2.27 -18.10
C SER A 249 1.91 -2.08 -19.58
N LEU A 250 2.18 -0.84 -19.99
CA LEU A 250 2.50 -0.53 -21.39
C LEU A 250 3.83 -1.15 -21.85
N LEU A 251 4.89 -1.03 -21.06
CA LEU A 251 6.25 -1.36 -21.48
C LEU A 251 6.66 -2.81 -21.15
N VAL A 252 6.19 -3.37 -20.04
CA VAL A 252 6.59 -4.71 -19.57
C VAL A 252 5.59 -5.77 -20.01
N PHE A 253 4.29 -5.45 -19.95
CA PHE A 253 3.23 -6.39 -20.34
C PHE A 253 2.77 -6.22 -21.80
N GLY A 254 3.47 -5.40 -22.60
CA GLY A 254 3.28 -5.29 -24.05
C GLY A 254 1.98 -4.59 -24.50
N GLU A 255 1.30 -3.87 -23.61
CA GLU A 255 0.04 -3.20 -23.93
C GLU A 255 0.25 -1.88 -24.73
N ILE A 256 1.49 -1.52 -25.07
CA ILE A 256 1.82 -0.26 -25.75
C ILE A 256 1.20 -0.18 -27.16
N GLU A 257 1.06 -1.31 -27.85
CA GLU A 257 0.47 -1.37 -29.20
C GLU A 257 -1.02 -1.00 -29.20
N ASN A 258 -1.68 -1.16 -28.04
CA ASN A 258 -3.09 -0.81 -27.82
C ASN A 258 -3.27 0.57 -27.18
N ALA A 259 -2.19 1.31 -26.92
CA ALA A 259 -2.25 2.63 -26.27
C ALA A 259 -2.58 3.71 -27.28
N ASP A 260 -3.77 4.28 -27.18
CA ASP A 260 -4.18 5.44 -27.96
C ASP A 260 -3.49 6.73 -27.44
N LYS A 261 -3.50 7.78 -28.30
CA LYS A 261 -2.93 9.09 -27.94
C LYS A 261 -3.57 9.66 -26.67
N GLU A 262 -4.84 9.37 -26.43
CA GLU A 262 -5.56 9.83 -25.24
C GLU A 262 -4.96 9.22 -23.97
N THR A 263 -4.65 7.92 -23.98
CA THR A 263 -3.99 7.23 -22.85
C THR A 263 -2.63 7.86 -22.53
N LEU A 264 -1.83 8.18 -23.54
CA LEU A 264 -0.52 8.82 -23.35
C LEU A 264 -0.65 10.25 -22.79
N ILE A 265 -1.59 11.04 -23.30
CA ILE A 265 -1.86 12.41 -22.79
C ILE A 265 -2.33 12.34 -21.34
N ARG A 266 -3.24 11.43 -20.99
CA ARG A 266 -3.74 11.22 -19.63
C ARG A 266 -2.60 10.82 -18.68
N LEU A 267 -1.74 9.89 -19.10
CA LEU A 267 -0.57 9.48 -18.33
C LEU A 267 0.37 10.65 -18.07
N ALA A 268 0.69 11.44 -19.09
CA ALA A 268 1.57 12.61 -18.96
C ALA A 268 0.97 13.67 -18.03
N SER A 269 -0.29 14.09 -18.28
CA SER A 269 -0.95 15.13 -17.48
C SER A 269 -1.15 14.72 -16.02
N GLY A 270 -1.60 13.49 -15.77
CA GLY A 270 -1.77 12.97 -14.42
C GLY A 270 -0.44 12.82 -13.68
N SER A 271 0.62 12.38 -14.36
CA SER A 271 1.97 12.30 -13.79
C SER A 271 2.50 13.68 -13.38
N VAL A 272 2.31 14.70 -14.20
CA VAL A 272 2.69 16.09 -13.88
C VAL A 272 1.97 16.59 -12.63
N LEU A 273 0.66 16.33 -12.50
CA LEU A 273 -0.11 16.73 -11.31
C LEU A 273 0.41 16.04 -10.05
N ILE A 274 0.73 14.74 -10.10
CA ILE A 274 1.28 13.99 -8.96
C ILE A 274 2.67 14.53 -8.59
N LEU A 275 3.54 14.78 -9.56
CA LEU A 275 4.87 15.37 -9.33
C LEU A 275 4.75 16.76 -8.69
N PHE A 276 3.83 17.60 -9.18
CA PHE A 276 3.56 18.92 -8.61
C PHE A 276 3.07 18.82 -7.16
N ALA A 277 2.14 17.89 -6.87
CA ALA A 277 1.70 17.60 -5.51
C ALA A 277 2.88 17.19 -4.59
N MET A 278 3.80 16.35 -5.09
CA MET A 278 4.99 15.94 -4.34
C MET A 278 5.91 17.14 -4.03
N ILE A 279 6.12 18.04 -4.97
CA ILE A 279 6.95 19.26 -4.80
C ILE A 279 6.32 20.20 -3.76
N ILE A 280 5.01 20.46 -3.87
CA ILE A 280 4.29 21.29 -2.88
C ILE A 280 4.37 20.65 -1.48
N GLY A 281 4.23 19.31 -1.41
CA GLY A 281 4.30 18.56 -0.15
C GLY A 281 5.66 18.63 0.56
N GLN A 282 6.74 18.96 -0.17
CA GLN A 282 8.09 19.10 0.38
C GLN A 282 8.37 20.47 1.00
N LYS A 283 7.67 21.53 0.58
CA LYS A 283 7.95 22.87 1.13
C LYS A 283 7.74 22.88 2.67
N LYS A 284 8.61 23.55 3.42
CA LYS A 284 8.41 23.73 4.86
C LYS A 284 7.13 24.52 5.12
N HIS A 285 6.39 24.22 6.21
CA HIS A 285 5.46 25.19 6.75
C HIS A 285 6.31 26.44 7.07
N GLY A 286 6.03 27.54 6.43
CA GLY A 286 6.37 28.84 6.97
C GLY A 286 5.69 28.91 8.32
N GLY A 287 6.47 29.11 9.36
CA GLY A 287 6.03 29.21 10.74
C GLY A 287 5.01 30.32 10.94
#